data_27aad70094da891d0536c2996b4a5755
#
_entry.id   27aad70094da891d0536c2996b4a5755
#
_cell.length_a   1.000
_cell.length_b   1.000
_cell.length_c   1.000
_cell.angle_alpha   90.00
_cell.angle_beta   90.00
_cell.angle_gamma   90.00
#
_symmetry.space_group_name_H-M   'P 1'
#
loop_
_entity.id
_entity.type
_entity.pdbx_description
1 polymer ?
#
loop_
_entity_poly.entity_id
_entity_poly.type
_entity_poly.pdbx_seq_one_letter_code
_entity_poly.pdbx_strand_id
1 'polypeptide(L)'
;AVVPGILQQRFERYVLPDERMECIRGTLHLAVVSGSRLVTGHVGFCPPFQHLPQVEVGTRCEEVEATIVAAEVLPWGARIECRLDEPADETILIPVDVFARAPLPAIDDPPASPLR
;
A
#
# COMPACT_ATOMS: atom_id res chain seq x y z
N ALA A 1 -6.72 18.45 -16.66
CA ALA A 1 -7.65 17.66 -16.01
C ALA A 1 -7.07 16.37 -15.58
N VAL A 2 -7.51 15.89 -14.53
CA VAL A 2 -7.08 14.68 -14.04
C VAL A 2 -7.48 13.62 -14.94
N VAL A 3 -6.68 12.68 -15.10
CA VAL A 3 -6.99 11.64 -15.92
C VAL A 3 -7.44 10.52 -15.12
N PRO A 4 -8.63 10.47 -14.83
CA PRO A 4 -9.15 9.61 -13.86
C PRO A 4 -8.92 8.22 -14.25
N GLY A 5 -8.97 7.61 -14.86
CA GLY A 5 -8.84 6.22 -14.98
C GLY A 5 -7.46 5.72 -15.10
N ILE A 6 -6.51 6.59 -14.96
CA ILE A 6 -5.20 6.16 -15.17
C ILE A 6 -4.42 6.17 -13.93
N LEU A 7 -5.01 5.80 -12.87
CA LEU A 7 -4.28 5.64 -11.66
C LEU A 7 -3.62 4.30 -11.74
N GLN A 8 -2.39 4.28 -12.15
CA GLN A 8 -1.68 3.03 -12.25
C GLN A 8 -1.07 2.68 -10.93
N GLN A 9 -1.22 1.44 -10.55
CA GLN A 9 -0.55 0.91 -9.40
C GLN A 9 0.36 -0.18 -9.88
N ARG A 10 1.63 -0.07 -9.61
CA ARG A 10 2.57 -1.10 -9.98
C ARG A 10 3.14 -1.71 -8.75
N PHE A 11 2.89 -3.00 -8.57
CA PHE A 11 3.40 -3.72 -7.43
C PHE A 11 4.11 -4.97 -7.89
N GLU A 12 5.21 -5.30 -7.21
CA GLU A 12 5.89 -6.55 -7.47
C GLU A 12 5.91 -7.37 -6.20
N ARG A 13 5.87 -8.66 -6.38
CA ARG A 13 5.86 -9.59 -5.27
C ARG A 13 7.08 -10.48 -5.40
N TYR A 14 7.80 -10.67 -4.32
CA TYR A 14 9.03 -11.45 -4.38
C TYR A 14 9.29 -12.10 -3.03
N VAL A 15 10.21 -13.03 -3.03
CA VAL A 15 10.57 -13.78 -1.84
C VAL A 15 12.02 -13.53 -1.52
N LEU A 16 12.33 -13.36 -0.24
CA LEU A 16 13.68 -13.30 0.23
C LEU A 16 13.94 -14.63 0.93
N PRO A 17 14.47 -15.62 0.22
CA PRO A 17 14.55 -16.97 0.77
C PRO A 17 15.43 -17.09 1.99
N ASP A 18 16.54 -16.36 2.01
CA ASP A 18 17.45 -16.44 3.15
C ASP A 18 16.81 -15.91 4.42
N GLU A 19 15.91 -14.98 4.30
CA GLU A 19 15.24 -14.40 5.45
C GLU A 19 13.87 -15.01 5.67
N ARG A 20 13.47 -15.90 4.79
CA ARG A 20 12.16 -16.56 4.84
C ARG A 20 11.05 -15.54 4.91
N MET A 21 11.10 -14.56 4.03
CA MET A 21 10.12 -13.49 3.98
C MET A 21 9.53 -13.40 2.59
N GLU A 22 8.25 -13.08 2.53
CA GLU A 22 7.56 -12.79 1.28
C GLU A 22 7.25 -11.31 1.30
N CYS A 23 7.49 -10.62 0.21
CA CYS A 23 7.39 -9.16 0.15
C CYS A 23 6.56 -8.72 -1.03
N ILE A 24 5.84 -7.62 -0.84
CA ILE A 24 5.17 -6.92 -1.92
C ILE A 24 5.57 -5.47 -1.79
N ARG A 25 5.98 -4.86 -2.88
CA ARG A 25 6.28 -3.44 -2.84
C ARG A 25 5.86 -2.77 -4.12
N GLY A 26 5.54 -1.51 -4.02
CA GLY A 26 5.12 -0.74 -5.18
C GLY A 26 4.72 0.65 -4.79
N THR A 27 4.11 1.33 -5.74
CA THR A 27 3.70 2.72 -5.54
C THR A 27 2.23 2.86 -5.88
N LEU A 28 1.52 3.53 -4.99
CA LEU A 28 0.12 3.83 -5.13
C LEU A 28 0.02 5.34 -5.31
N HIS A 29 -0.75 5.80 -6.26
CA HIS A 29 -0.94 7.23 -6.45
C HIS A 29 -2.29 7.64 -5.90
N LEU A 30 -2.27 8.57 -4.95
CA LEU A 30 -3.50 9.06 -4.33
C LEU A 30 -3.77 10.47 -4.79
N ALA A 31 -4.99 10.74 -5.22
CA ALA A 31 -5.37 12.05 -5.71
C ALA A 31 -6.07 12.80 -4.59
N VAL A 32 -5.46 13.89 -4.12
CA VAL A 32 -6.09 14.74 -3.12
C VAL A 32 -6.74 15.88 -3.89
N VAL A 33 -8.07 15.91 -3.86
CA VAL A 33 -8.78 16.91 -4.64
C VAL A 33 -8.66 18.28 -3.99
N SER A 34 -8.79 19.31 -4.80
CA SER A 34 -8.71 20.67 -4.33
C SER A 34 -9.65 20.91 -3.16
N GLY A 35 -9.15 21.55 -2.14
CA GLY A 35 -9.95 21.81 -0.93
C GLY A 35 -9.96 20.70 0.09
N SER A 36 -9.41 19.55 -0.25
CA SER A 36 -9.42 18.41 0.66
C SER A 36 -8.07 18.26 1.35
N ARG A 37 -8.08 17.63 2.50
CA ARG A 37 -6.86 17.32 3.25
C ARG A 37 -6.66 15.84 3.44
N LEU A 38 -7.62 15.01 3.05
CA LEU A 38 -7.55 13.58 3.36
C LEU A 38 -7.93 12.78 2.15
N VAL A 39 -7.20 11.72 1.89
CA VAL A 39 -7.56 10.77 0.87
C VAL A 39 -7.19 9.39 1.35
N THR A 40 -7.97 8.41 0.95
CA THR A 40 -7.78 7.01 1.33
C THR A 40 -7.62 6.17 0.08
N GLY A 41 -6.71 5.25 0.12
CA GLY A 41 -6.53 4.29 -0.96
C GLY A 41 -6.41 2.89 -0.41
N HIS A 42 -6.55 1.91 -1.28
CA HIS A 42 -6.49 0.51 -0.88
C HIS A 42 -5.49 -0.24 -1.75
N VAL A 43 -4.78 -1.16 -1.13
CA VAL A 43 -3.86 -2.03 -1.83
C VAL A 43 -4.30 -3.45 -1.55
N GLY A 44 -4.45 -4.25 -2.60
CA GLY A 44 -4.83 -5.65 -2.43
C GLY A 44 -3.63 -6.55 -2.52
N PHE A 45 -3.57 -7.56 -1.68
CA PHE A 45 -2.52 -8.57 -1.71
C PHE A 45 -3.15 -9.86 -2.25
N CYS A 46 -2.84 -10.21 -3.47
CA CYS A 46 -3.44 -11.36 -4.11
C CYS A 46 -2.36 -12.20 -4.78
N PRO A 47 -2.17 -13.41 -4.29
CA PRO A 47 -2.91 -14.06 -3.21
C PRO A 47 -2.59 -13.44 -1.86
N PRO A 48 -3.46 -13.64 -0.89
CA PRO A 48 -3.21 -13.07 0.43
C PRO A 48 -1.96 -13.64 1.08
N PHE A 49 -1.39 -12.86 1.98
CA PHE A 49 -0.32 -13.42 2.82
C PHE A 49 -0.93 -14.46 3.76
N GLN A 50 -0.14 -15.41 4.18
CA GLN A 50 -0.63 -16.40 5.15
C GLN A 50 -0.65 -15.84 6.55
N HIS A 51 0.14 -14.83 6.81
CA HIS A 51 0.18 -14.20 8.13
C HIS A 51 -0.05 -12.71 7.94
N LEU A 52 -0.39 -12.02 9.00
CA LEU A 52 -0.60 -10.58 8.93
C LEU A 52 0.73 -9.92 8.55
N PRO A 53 0.77 -9.16 7.48
CA PRO A 53 2.05 -8.56 7.08
C PRO A 53 2.34 -7.29 7.86
N GLN A 54 3.60 -6.91 7.86
CA GLN A 54 3.99 -5.59 8.31
C GLN A 54 3.97 -4.70 7.08
N VAL A 55 3.37 -3.53 7.20
CA VAL A 55 3.24 -2.62 6.07
C VAL A 55 3.88 -1.29 6.43
N GLU A 56 4.80 -0.85 5.58
CA GLU A 56 5.44 0.45 5.73
C GLU A 56 5.04 1.30 4.56
N VAL A 57 4.73 2.56 4.82
CA VAL A 57 4.29 3.48 3.78
C VAL A 57 5.01 4.80 3.93
N GLY A 58 5.16 5.50 2.83
CA GLY A 58 5.78 6.81 2.87
C GLY A 58 5.63 7.49 1.53
N THR A 59 6.06 8.74 1.44
CA THR A 59 6.00 9.46 0.19
C THR A 59 7.30 10.21 -0.01
N ARG A 60 7.67 10.36 -1.28
CA ARG A 60 8.81 11.18 -1.64
C ARG A 60 8.37 12.55 -2.14
N CYS A 61 7.07 12.84 -2.06
CA CYS A 61 6.57 14.13 -2.50
C CYS A 61 7.00 15.19 -1.51
N GLU A 62 7.68 16.20 -2.01
CA GLU A 62 8.16 17.28 -1.16
C GLU A 62 7.40 18.57 -1.38
N GLU A 63 6.41 18.56 -2.26
CA GLU A 63 5.67 19.76 -2.55
C GLU A 63 4.67 20.11 -1.47
N VAL A 64 4.27 19.16 -0.69
CA VAL A 64 3.31 19.39 0.38
C VAL A 64 3.71 18.56 1.60
N GLU A 65 3.24 19.00 2.75
CA GLU A 65 3.47 18.26 3.99
C GLU A 65 2.36 17.23 4.10
N ALA A 66 2.72 15.99 4.05
CA ALA A 66 1.74 14.91 4.09
C ALA A 66 2.13 13.85 5.09
N THR A 67 1.14 13.34 5.80
CA THR A 67 1.33 12.22 6.72
C THR A 67 0.67 11.00 6.12
N ILE A 68 1.41 9.93 5.94
CA ILE A 68 0.92 8.71 5.34
C ILE A 68 0.91 7.61 6.39
N VAL A 69 -0.21 6.94 6.53
CA VAL A 69 -0.30 5.82 7.47
C VAL A 69 -1.03 4.64 6.84
N ALA A 70 -0.66 3.44 7.27
CA ALA A 70 -1.42 2.26 6.93
C ALA A 70 -2.46 2.11 8.03
N ALA A 71 -3.66 2.60 7.76
CA ALA A 71 -4.70 2.68 8.77
C ALA A 71 -5.31 1.32 9.11
N GLU A 72 -5.26 0.39 8.19
CA GLU A 72 -5.75 -0.95 8.45
C GLU A 72 -4.92 -1.92 7.62
N VAL A 73 -4.48 -2.99 8.24
CA VAL A 73 -3.66 -4.00 7.56
C VAL A 73 -4.30 -5.36 7.79
N LEU A 74 -4.52 -6.07 6.68
CA LEU A 74 -5.11 -7.40 6.71
C LEU A 74 -4.27 -8.29 5.81
N PRO A 75 -4.34 -9.61 5.95
CA PRO A 75 -3.56 -10.48 5.06
C PRO A 75 -3.87 -10.29 3.58
N TRP A 76 -5.07 -9.81 3.25
CA TRP A 76 -5.46 -9.65 1.86
C TRP A 76 -5.41 -8.20 1.38
N GLY A 77 -5.02 -7.26 2.21
CA GLY A 77 -4.93 -5.88 1.74
C GLY A 77 -4.68 -4.89 2.86
N ALA A 78 -4.52 -3.65 2.47
CA ALA A 78 -4.30 -2.58 3.44
C ALA A 78 -5.01 -1.33 2.98
N ARG A 79 -5.46 -0.53 3.94
CA ARG A 79 -6.08 0.76 3.70
C ARG A 79 -5.05 1.83 4.08
N ILE A 80 -4.73 2.68 3.14
CA ILE A 80 -3.69 3.68 3.30
C ILE A 80 -4.36 5.05 3.37
N GLU A 81 -4.00 5.85 4.35
CA GLU A 81 -4.54 7.20 4.46
C GLU A 81 -3.43 8.21 4.27
N CYS A 82 -3.73 9.26 3.53
CA CYS A 82 -2.83 10.37 3.33
C CYS A 82 -3.54 11.62 3.82
N ARG A 83 -2.92 12.32 4.76
CA ARG A 83 -3.47 13.55 5.31
C ARG A 83 -2.50 14.69 5.08
N LEU A 84 -2.99 15.77 4.52
CA LEU A 84 -2.17 16.96 4.32
C LEU A 84 -2.32 17.89 5.52
N ASP A 85 -1.27 18.67 5.79
CA ASP A 85 -1.33 19.66 6.87
C ASP A 85 -2.32 20.75 6.53
N GLU A 86 -2.44 21.10 5.27
CA GLU A 86 -3.37 22.12 4.83
C GLU A 86 -4.14 21.65 3.63
N PRO A 87 -5.35 22.15 3.41
CA PRO A 87 -6.11 21.72 2.25
C PRO A 87 -5.33 22.00 0.96
N ALA A 88 -5.48 21.11 0.01
CA ALA A 88 -4.80 21.26 -1.27
C ALA A 88 -5.39 22.43 -2.04
N ASP A 89 -4.52 23.29 -2.60
CA ASP A 89 -4.99 24.41 -3.40
C ASP A 89 -5.54 23.91 -4.71
N GLU A 90 -4.99 22.85 -5.24
CA GLU A 90 -5.47 22.24 -6.46
C GLU A 90 -5.31 20.74 -6.32
N THR A 91 -5.98 20.01 -7.16
CA THR A 91 -5.90 18.55 -7.10
C THR A 91 -4.47 18.12 -7.39
N ILE A 92 -3.90 17.31 -6.52
CA ILE A 92 -2.55 16.82 -6.70
C ILE A 92 -2.52 15.31 -6.53
N LEU A 93 -1.56 14.69 -7.21
CA LEU A 93 -1.33 13.26 -7.07
C LEU A 93 -0.13 13.05 -6.16
N ILE A 94 -0.32 12.24 -5.14
CA ILE A 94 0.75 11.97 -4.20
C ILE A 94 1.16 10.53 -4.35
N PRO A 95 2.40 10.27 -4.75
CA PRO A 95 2.88 8.90 -4.85
C PRO A 95 3.17 8.36 -3.46
N VAL A 96 2.63 7.22 -3.14
CA VAL A 96 2.82 6.59 -1.86
C VAL A 96 3.53 5.28 -2.09
N ASP A 97 4.71 5.14 -1.53
CA ASP A 97 5.45 3.89 -1.62
C ASP A 97 4.95 2.97 -0.53
N VAL A 98 4.69 1.73 -0.90
CA VAL A 98 4.16 0.74 0.02
C VAL A 98 5.07 -0.47 0.00
N PHE A 99 5.44 -0.93 1.17
CA PHE A 99 6.25 -2.13 1.32
C PHE A 99 5.59 -3.02 2.36
N ALA A 100 5.15 -4.19 1.95
CA ALA A 100 4.52 -5.15 2.84
C ALA A 100 5.36 -6.40 2.88
N ARG A 101 5.50 -6.99 4.08
CA ARG A 101 6.29 -8.21 4.22
C ARG A 101 5.70 -9.08 5.29
N ALA A 102 5.83 -10.37 5.09
CA ALA A 102 5.36 -11.35 6.06
C ALA A 102 6.27 -12.57 6.00
N PRO A 103 6.38 -13.31 7.09
CA PRO A 103 7.18 -14.52 7.07
C PRO A 103 6.57 -15.54 6.11
N LEU A 104 7.44 -16.29 5.47
CA LEU A 104 6.96 -17.40 4.67
C LEU A 104 6.38 -18.45 5.60
N PRO A 105 5.40 -19.21 5.15
CA PRO A 105 4.87 -20.27 5.98
C PRO A 105 5.96 -21.28 6.32
N ALA A 106 5.87 -21.87 7.48
CA ALA A 106 6.79 -22.92 7.84
C ALA A 106 6.53 -24.11 6.93
N ILE A 107 7.55 -24.94 6.77
CA ILE A 107 7.41 -26.06 5.89
C ILE A 107 6.24 -26.94 6.28
N ASP A 108 5.98 -27.04 7.56
CA ASP A 108 4.89 -27.84 8.04
C ASP A 108 3.55 -27.18 8.00
N ASP A 109 3.47 -25.89 7.71
CA ASP A 109 2.21 -25.19 7.74
C ASP A 109 1.35 -25.61 6.57
N PRO A 110 0.05 -25.79 6.79
CA PRO A 110 -0.82 -26.06 5.65
C PRO A 110 -0.93 -24.79 4.78
N PRO A 111 -1.21 -24.97 3.52
CA PRO A 111 -1.37 -23.80 2.66
C PRO A 111 -2.57 -23.00 3.09
N ALA A 112 -2.49 -21.70 2.86
CA ALA A 112 -3.59 -20.84 3.19
C ALA A 112 -4.78 -21.09 2.31
N SER A 113 -4.61 -21.67 1.17
CA SER A 113 -5.69 -21.84 0.24
C SER A 113 -6.69 -22.83 0.77
N PRO A 114 -7.91 -22.51 0.77
CA PRO A 114 -8.92 -23.39 1.21
C PRO A 114 -9.27 -24.40 0.20
N LEU A 115 -8.69 -24.38 -0.90
CA LEU A 115 -9.04 -25.21 -1.84
C LEU A 115 -8.69 -26.46 -1.51
N ARG A 116 -9.35 -27.09 -1.49
CA ARG A 116 -9.06 -28.34 -1.18
C ARG A 116 -10.05 -29.07 -1.31
#